data_e2140251524d9cb4019476b29662564d
#
_entry.id   e2140251524d9cb4019476b29662564d
#
_cell.length_a   1.000
_cell.length_b   1.000
_cell.length_c   1.000
_cell.angle_alpha   90.00
_cell.angle_beta   90.00
_cell.angle_gamma   90.00
#
_symmetry.space_group_name_H-M   'P 1'
#
loop_
_entity.id
_entity.type
_entity.pdbx_description
1 polymer ?
#
loop_
_entity_poly.entity_id
_entity_poly.type
_entity_poly.pdbx_seq_one_letter_code
_entity_poly.pdbx_strand_id
1 'polypeptide(L)'
;FWEKLSEIIHDLNYIVIAIGNDNEGMALAIDLYEYAYRYRKDCFNDFRIYLRVNGSCNTIQLKQIKEYFNIYGNTRDVIITFGAQEEIFSYDVVSTDVLEVLAKEFYYAYQKIMIDAMPETNEKEIEEKKKAKESLKQTAEEEWNARREALQDKHSLDAQIKLAYQEEQDRANVWHIDTKKFLAGAMGEDGKDNKERLKEMVELTQRDAHTLNYSKVCDVVSSTLFDNLSKCEHLRWNACMELQGFVTCDGDKDFQQKKHKCIVDNDILRSKYPETIPYDQCVVELSFRLKKN
;
A
#
# COMPACT_ATOMS: atom_id res chain seq x y z
N PHE A 1 24.57 14.73 -8.48
CA PHE A 1 23.17 14.39 -8.70
C PHE A 1 22.89 14.11 -10.18
N TRP A 2 23.12 15.06 -11.09
CA TRP A 2 22.78 14.93 -12.52
C TRP A 2 23.52 13.79 -13.23
N GLU A 3 24.79 13.53 -12.90
CA GLU A 3 25.54 12.38 -13.43
C GLU A 3 24.88 11.05 -13.09
N LYS A 4 24.53 10.85 -11.82
CA LYS A 4 23.82 9.63 -11.40
C LYS A 4 22.44 9.52 -12.02
N LEU A 5 21.72 10.65 -12.14
CA LEU A 5 20.41 10.66 -12.77
C LEU A 5 20.49 10.27 -14.25
N SER A 6 21.53 10.71 -14.97
CA SER A 6 21.70 10.36 -16.39
C SER A 6 21.84 8.85 -16.63
N GLU A 7 22.38 8.12 -15.65
CA GLU A 7 22.55 6.66 -15.75
C GLU A 7 21.22 5.89 -15.61
N ILE A 8 20.26 6.44 -14.86
CA ILE A 8 19.03 5.73 -14.47
C ILE A 8 17.73 6.36 -15.01
N ILE A 9 17.79 7.56 -15.61
CA ILE A 9 16.60 8.33 -15.99
C ILE A 9 15.67 7.55 -16.94
N HIS A 10 16.21 6.67 -17.76
CA HIS A 10 15.43 5.86 -18.69
C HIS A 10 14.60 4.76 -17.99
N ASP A 11 15.07 4.32 -16.83
CA ASP A 11 14.43 3.24 -16.06
C ASP A 11 13.47 3.77 -14.98
N LEU A 12 13.50 5.08 -14.70
CA LEU A 12 12.65 5.70 -13.68
C LEU A 12 11.23 5.93 -14.21
N ASN A 13 10.24 5.48 -13.48
CA ASN A 13 8.84 5.82 -13.74
C ASN A 13 8.41 7.09 -13.01
N TYR A 14 9.02 7.40 -11.87
CA TYR A 14 8.73 8.63 -11.13
C TYR A 14 9.92 9.09 -10.28
N ILE A 15 9.89 10.38 -9.92
CA ILE A 15 10.78 11.01 -8.93
C ILE A 15 9.91 11.71 -7.89
N VAL A 16 10.27 11.58 -6.62
CA VAL A 16 9.62 12.31 -5.52
C VAL A 16 10.55 13.40 -5.02
N ILE A 17 10.07 14.64 -4.99
CA ILE A 17 10.74 15.78 -4.41
C ILE A 17 10.07 16.13 -3.09
N ALA A 18 10.76 15.88 -1.98
CA ALA A 18 10.23 16.10 -0.62
C ALA A 18 11.21 16.96 0.20
N ILE A 19 11.65 18.10 -0.36
CA ILE A 19 12.49 19.06 0.34
C ILE A 19 11.65 20.09 1.09
N GLY A 20 12.20 20.62 2.20
CA GLY A 20 11.44 21.48 3.12
C GLY A 20 11.15 22.89 2.60
N ASN A 21 11.67 23.28 1.44
CA ASN A 21 11.47 24.58 0.82
C ASN A 21 10.70 24.41 -0.50
N ASP A 22 9.47 24.91 -0.57
CA ASP A 22 8.59 24.77 -1.73
C ASP A 22 9.17 25.44 -2.99
N ASN A 23 9.85 26.59 -2.85
CA ASN A 23 10.45 27.28 -4.02
C ASN A 23 11.63 26.49 -4.62
N GLU A 24 12.46 25.92 -3.76
CA GLU A 24 13.57 25.06 -4.21
C GLU A 24 13.04 23.76 -4.80
N GLY A 25 11.97 23.20 -4.19
CA GLY A 25 11.26 22.02 -4.71
C GLY A 25 10.68 22.25 -6.09
N MET A 26 10.03 23.39 -6.30
CA MET A 26 9.48 23.78 -7.61
C MET A 26 10.57 23.99 -8.65
N ALA A 27 11.64 24.71 -8.31
CA ALA A 27 12.77 24.91 -9.22
C ALA A 27 13.35 23.56 -9.66
N LEU A 28 13.60 22.67 -8.72
CA LEU A 28 14.11 21.32 -9.02
C LEU A 28 13.11 20.49 -9.86
N ALA A 29 11.80 20.62 -9.61
CA ALA A 29 10.79 19.92 -10.40
C ALA A 29 10.80 20.39 -11.88
N ILE A 30 10.99 21.70 -12.12
CA ILE A 30 11.08 22.26 -13.45
C ILE A 30 12.35 21.76 -14.15
N ASP A 31 13.49 21.82 -13.46
CA ASP A 31 14.78 21.35 -14.01
C ASP A 31 14.70 19.86 -14.37
N LEU A 32 14.09 19.05 -13.51
CA LEU A 32 13.88 17.61 -13.75
C LEU A 32 12.91 17.35 -14.91
N TYR A 33 11.84 18.15 -15.01
CA TYR A 33 10.92 18.07 -16.14
C TYR A 33 11.66 18.35 -17.46
N GLU A 34 12.42 19.44 -17.54
CA GLU A 34 13.18 19.79 -18.75
C GLU A 34 14.23 18.73 -19.08
N TYR A 35 14.90 18.20 -18.05
CA TYR A 35 15.88 17.14 -18.20
C TYR A 35 15.23 15.87 -18.75
N ALA A 36 14.13 15.40 -18.13
CA ALA A 36 13.43 14.22 -18.58
C ALA A 36 12.85 14.38 -20.00
N TYR A 37 12.30 15.55 -20.32
CA TYR A 37 11.81 15.87 -21.66
C TYR A 37 12.90 15.77 -22.74
N ARG A 38 14.14 16.16 -22.42
CA ARG A 38 15.28 16.08 -23.37
C ARG A 38 15.80 14.65 -23.56
N TYR A 39 15.84 13.88 -22.49
CA TYR A 39 16.55 12.60 -22.47
C TYR A 39 15.64 11.38 -22.53
N ARG A 40 14.31 11.53 -22.30
CA ARG A 40 13.32 10.45 -22.33
C ARG A 40 12.21 10.64 -23.35
N LYS A 41 12.49 11.16 -24.51
CA LYS A 41 11.48 11.51 -25.52
C LYS A 41 10.48 10.39 -25.82
N ASP A 42 10.94 9.14 -25.84
CA ASP A 42 10.12 7.97 -26.24
C ASP A 42 9.20 7.47 -25.13
N CYS A 43 9.49 7.77 -23.86
CA CYS A 43 8.71 7.29 -22.70
C CYS A 43 8.41 8.40 -21.68
N PHE A 44 8.49 9.67 -22.10
CA PHE A 44 8.22 10.82 -21.23
C PHE A 44 6.82 10.82 -20.65
N ASN A 45 5.83 10.34 -21.39
CA ASN A 45 4.44 10.27 -20.94
C ASN A 45 4.21 9.31 -19.75
N ASP A 46 5.12 8.36 -19.54
CA ASP A 46 5.03 7.39 -18.45
C ASP A 46 5.81 7.83 -17.20
N PHE A 47 6.43 9.02 -17.27
CA PHE A 47 7.22 9.59 -16.18
C PHE A 47 6.40 10.58 -15.35
N ARG A 48 6.59 10.58 -14.03
CA ARG A 48 5.93 11.50 -13.09
C ARG A 48 6.93 12.11 -12.12
N ILE A 49 6.70 13.38 -11.78
CA ILE A 49 7.43 14.10 -10.73
C ILE A 49 6.43 14.43 -9.65
N TYR A 50 6.53 13.79 -8.50
CA TYR A 50 5.73 14.09 -7.33
C TYR A 50 6.42 15.14 -6.50
N LEU A 51 5.82 16.31 -6.37
CA LEU A 51 6.36 17.45 -5.63
C LEU A 51 5.57 17.69 -4.36
N ARG A 52 6.23 17.54 -3.21
CA ARG A 52 5.65 17.96 -1.93
C ARG A 52 5.60 19.47 -1.85
N VAL A 53 4.44 20.03 -1.49
CA VAL A 53 4.22 21.45 -1.23
C VAL A 53 3.56 21.63 0.14
N ASN A 54 3.90 22.71 0.84
CA ASN A 54 3.36 22.99 2.17
C ASN A 54 2.16 23.96 2.14
N GLY A 55 1.98 24.73 1.08
CA GLY A 55 0.92 25.73 1.01
C GLY A 55 0.27 25.90 -0.35
N SER A 56 -1.00 26.34 -0.35
CA SER A 56 -1.82 26.51 -1.53
C SER A 56 -1.36 27.63 -2.49
N CYS A 57 -0.64 28.63 -1.99
CA CYS A 57 -0.08 29.69 -2.84
C CYS A 57 0.84 29.12 -3.94
N ASN A 58 1.53 28.02 -3.63
CA ASN A 58 2.41 27.36 -4.56
C ASN A 58 1.65 26.55 -5.63
N THR A 59 0.41 26.17 -5.34
CA THR A 59 -0.49 25.52 -6.31
C THR A 59 -0.87 26.44 -7.46
N ILE A 60 -1.03 27.75 -7.20
CA ILE A 60 -1.35 28.76 -8.24
C ILE A 60 -0.13 28.95 -9.15
N GLN A 61 1.07 29.07 -8.58
CA GLN A 61 2.30 29.20 -9.36
C GLN A 61 2.55 27.95 -10.21
N LEU A 62 2.32 26.76 -9.65
CA LEU A 62 2.40 25.51 -10.37
C LEU A 62 1.36 25.39 -11.48
N LYS A 63 0.15 25.91 -11.29
CA LYS A 63 -0.85 25.96 -12.34
C LYS A 63 -0.37 26.82 -13.52
N GLN A 64 0.23 27.97 -13.25
CA GLN A 64 0.85 28.82 -14.28
C GLN A 64 2.01 28.12 -14.97
N ILE A 65 2.86 27.39 -14.23
CA ILE A 65 3.96 26.62 -14.79
C ILE A 65 3.41 25.46 -15.64
N LYS A 66 2.38 24.74 -15.17
CA LYS A 66 1.71 23.68 -15.95
C LYS A 66 1.10 24.24 -17.24
N GLU A 67 0.48 25.41 -17.20
CA GLU A 67 -0.03 26.10 -18.38
C GLU A 67 1.11 26.45 -19.36
N TYR A 68 2.26 26.88 -18.86
CA TYR A 68 3.45 27.12 -19.68
C TYR A 68 3.96 25.84 -20.36
N PHE A 69 3.99 24.71 -19.66
CA PHE A 69 4.41 23.42 -20.23
C PHE A 69 3.35 22.80 -21.15
N ASN A 70 2.07 23.05 -20.94
CA ASN A 70 1.00 22.62 -21.85
C ASN A 70 1.10 23.27 -23.25
N ILE A 71 1.74 24.43 -23.38
CA ILE A 71 2.04 25.06 -24.67
C ILE A 71 2.92 24.16 -25.55
N TYR A 72 3.68 23.24 -24.95
CA TYR A 72 4.51 22.27 -25.69
C TYR A 72 3.78 20.98 -26.08
N GLY A 73 2.45 20.92 -25.96
CA GLY A 73 1.63 19.82 -26.49
C GLY A 73 1.54 18.58 -25.60
N ASN A 74 1.99 18.65 -24.37
CA ASN A 74 1.85 17.55 -23.41
C ASN A 74 0.49 17.63 -22.70
N THR A 75 -0.38 16.66 -22.97
CA THR A 75 -1.74 16.59 -22.44
C THR A 75 -1.82 15.97 -21.04
N ARG A 76 -0.71 15.50 -20.46
CA ARG A 76 -0.65 14.81 -19.17
C ARG A 76 0.10 15.60 -18.11
N ASP A 77 -0.44 15.64 -16.91
CA ASP A 77 0.24 16.23 -15.75
C ASP A 77 1.48 15.38 -15.37
N VAL A 78 2.66 15.84 -15.79
CA VAL A 78 3.92 15.21 -15.40
C VAL A 78 4.32 15.60 -13.97
N ILE A 79 4.05 16.86 -13.56
CA ILE A 79 4.30 17.31 -12.18
C ILE A 79 2.99 17.23 -11.40
N ILE A 80 2.99 16.38 -10.37
CA ILE A 80 1.86 16.15 -9.46
C ILE A 80 2.26 16.69 -8.08
N THR A 81 1.48 17.61 -7.55
CA THR A 81 1.68 18.13 -6.19
C THR A 81 0.96 17.32 -5.15
N PHE A 82 1.54 17.24 -3.95
CA PHE A 82 0.91 16.61 -2.80
C PHE A 82 1.37 17.29 -1.50
N GLY A 83 0.59 17.10 -0.43
CA GLY A 83 0.97 17.50 0.92
C GLY A 83 0.66 18.94 1.28
N ALA A 84 -0.13 19.66 0.49
CA ALA A 84 -0.62 20.99 0.86
C ALA A 84 -1.45 20.91 2.16
N GLN A 85 -1.18 21.80 3.11
CA GLN A 85 -1.84 21.78 4.43
C GLN A 85 -3.37 21.88 4.30
N GLU A 86 -3.86 22.64 3.35
CA GLU A 86 -5.29 22.81 3.09
C GLU A 86 -5.95 21.52 2.58
N GLU A 87 -5.18 20.65 1.90
CA GLU A 87 -5.68 19.35 1.43
C GLU A 87 -5.63 18.33 2.58
N ILE A 88 -4.55 18.31 3.36
CA ILE A 88 -4.34 17.36 4.47
C ILE A 88 -5.28 17.67 5.65
N PHE A 89 -5.48 18.95 5.95
CA PHE A 89 -6.32 19.42 7.05
C PHE A 89 -7.67 19.95 6.57
N SER A 90 -8.17 19.48 5.43
CA SER A 90 -9.54 19.82 5.03
C SER A 90 -10.54 19.32 6.08
N TYR A 91 -11.65 20.02 6.24
CA TYR A 91 -12.70 19.66 7.21
C TYR A 91 -13.14 18.20 7.01
N ASP A 92 -13.29 17.77 5.78
CA ASP A 92 -13.72 16.41 5.45
C ASP A 92 -12.69 15.36 5.89
N VAL A 93 -11.39 15.61 5.69
CA VAL A 93 -10.33 14.69 6.13
C VAL A 93 -10.25 14.62 7.65
N VAL A 94 -10.36 15.79 8.34
CA VAL A 94 -10.22 15.84 9.80
C VAL A 94 -11.50 15.37 10.52
N SER A 95 -12.68 15.66 9.96
CA SER A 95 -13.96 15.37 10.62
C SER A 95 -14.48 13.97 10.40
N THR A 96 -14.17 13.34 9.28
CA THR A 96 -14.73 12.01 8.94
C THR A 96 -13.81 10.85 9.28
N ASP A 97 -12.53 11.12 9.55
CA ASP A 97 -11.51 10.09 9.80
C ASP A 97 -11.62 8.88 8.83
N VAL A 98 -11.78 9.21 7.55
CA VAL A 98 -12.03 8.20 6.50
C VAL A 98 -10.97 7.11 6.51
N LEU A 99 -9.72 7.48 6.80
CA LEU A 99 -8.62 6.53 6.89
C LEU A 99 -8.83 5.52 8.01
N GLU A 100 -9.25 5.98 9.19
CA GLU A 100 -9.49 5.11 10.34
C GLU A 100 -10.70 4.19 10.11
N VAL A 101 -11.79 4.73 9.53
CA VAL A 101 -12.96 3.91 9.16
C VAL A 101 -12.56 2.82 8.18
N LEU A 102 -11.84 3.17 7.12
CA LEU A 102 -11.39 2.19 6.13
C LEU A 102 -10.36 1.20 6.71
N ALA A 103 -9.49 1.62 7.63
CA ALA A 103 -8.56 0.72 8.30
C ALA A 103 -9.28 -0.33 9.16
N LYS A 104 -10.35 0.05 9.85
CA LYS A 104 -11.22 -0.87 10.60
C LYS A 104 -11.92 -1.86 9.66
N GLU A 105 -12.49 -1.39 8.57
CA GLU A 105 -13.13 -2.23 7.56
C GLU A 105 -12.12 -3.18 6.90
N PHE A 106 -10.91 -2.71 6.61
CA PHE A 106 -9.83 -3.51 6.07
C PHE A 106 -9.43 -4.63 7.03
N TYR A 107 -9.18 -4.30 8.29
CA TYR A 107 -8.84 -5.26 9.33
C TYR A 107 -9.93 -6.34 9.49
N TYR A 108 -11.18 -5.92 9.55
CA TYR A 108 -12.32 -6.83 9.70
C TYR A 108 -12.46 -7.79 8.51
N ALA A 109 -12.35 -7.26 7.29
CA ALA A 109 -12.39 -8.07 6.08
C ALA A 109 -11.18 -9.03 6.01
N TYR A 110 -10.01 -8.60 6.44
CA TYR A 110 -8.82 -9.42 6.56
C TYR A 110 -9.04 -10.60 7.52
N GLN A 111 -9.59 -10.35 8.72
CA GLN A 111 -9.91 -11.40 9.69
C GLN A 111 -10.88 -12.45 9.09
N LYS A 112 -11.91 -12.02 8.38
CA LYS A 112 -12.85 -12.93 7.70
C LYS A 112 -12.16 -13.84 6.70
N ILE A 113 -11.34 -13.27 5.81
CA ILE A 113 -10.60 -14.05 4.81
C ILE A 113 -9.67 -15.06 5.51
N MET A 114 -8.95 -14.63 6.53
CA MET A 114 -8.02 -15.50 7.26
C MET A 114 -8.74 -16.65 7.97
N ILE A 115 -9.89 -16.38 8.57
CA ILE A 115 -10.71 -17.43 9.20
C ILE A 115 -11.27 -18.39 8.13
N ASP A 116 -11.77 -17.87 7.02
CA ASP A 116 -12.28 -18.70 5.94
C ASP A 116 -11.21 -19.59 5.29
N ALA A 117 -9.97 -19.10 5.25
CA ALA A 117 -8.79 -19.83 4.76
C ALA A 117 -8.25 -20.89 5.75
N MET A 118 -8.73 -20.93 7.00
CA MET A 118 -8.29 -21.95 7.97
C MET A 118 -8.61 -23.36 7.45
N PRO A 119 -7.70 -24.31 7.61
CA PRO A 119 -7.90 -25.68 7.14
C PRO A 119 -9.05 -26.38 7.89
N GLU A 120 -9.67 -27.35 7.22
CA GLU A 120 -10.74 -28.21 7.76
C GLU A 120 -10.42 -29.69 7.49
N THR A 121 -9.16 -30.09 7.65
CA THR A 121 -8.72 -31.44 7.31
C THR A 121 -8.97 -32.47 8.43
N ASN A 122 -9.17 -32.01 9.67
CA ASN A 122 -9.42 -32.86 10.82
C ASN A 122 -10.36 -32.15 11.82
N GLU A 123 -10.92 -32.93 12.77
CA GLU A 123 -11.89 -32.43 13.74
C GLU A 123 -11.39 -31.26 14.59
N LYS A 124 -10.09 -31.24 14.93
CA LYS A 124 -9.48 -30.16 15.71
C LYS A 124 -9.46 -28.86 14.93
N GLU A 125 -9.06 -28.88 13.67
CA GLU A 125 -9.05 -27.72 12.79
C GLU A 125 -10.44 -27.17 12.52
N ILE A 126 -11.43 -28.07 12.31
CA ILE A 126 -12.83 -27.70 12.16
C ILE A 126 -13.32 -26.97 13.41
N GLU A 127 -13.02 -27.49 14.60
CA GLU A 127 -13.42 -26.88 15.86
C GLU A 127 -12.70 -25.54 16.10
N GLU A 128 -11.41 -25.41 15.76
CA GLU A 128 -10.66 -24.17 15.84
C GLU A 128 -11.23 -23.10 14.90
N LYS A 129 -11.56 -23.45 13.66
CA LYS A 129 -12.21 -22.55 12.70
C LYS A 129 -13.60 -22.11 13.17
N LYS A 130 -14.38 -23.03 13.72
CA LYS A 130 -15.69 -22.72 14.30
C LYS A 130 -15.56 -21.72 15.44
N LYS A 131 -14.65 -21.94 16.39
CA LYS A 131 -14.39 -20.99 17.48
C LYS A 131 -13.91 -19.63 16.98
N ALA A 132 -13.06 -19.60 15.97
CA ALA A 132 -12.62 -18.35 15.36
C ALA A 132 -13.79 -17.58 14.74
N LYS A 133 -14.70 -18.26 14.02
CA LYS A 133 -15.93 -17.67 13.48
C LYS A 133 -16.87 -17.14 14.58
N GLU A 134 -17.06 -17.90 15.66
CA GLU A 134 -17.89 -17.52 16.79
C GLU A 134 -17.29 -16.34 17.59
N SER A 135 -15.98 -16.21 17.64
CA SER A 135 -15.30 -15.13 18.34
C SER A 135 -15.28 -13.82 17.55
N LEU A 136 -15.40 -13.88 16.22
CA LEU A 136 -15.43 -12.70 15.36
C LEU A 136 -16.66 -11.83 15.68
N LYS A 137 -16.42 -10.53 15.88
CA LYS A 137 -17.50 -9.59 16.18
C LYS A 137 -18.40 -9.35 14.96
N GLN A 138 -19.54 -8.71 15.18
CA GLN A 138 -20.53 -8.49 14.12
C GLN A 138 -20.14 -7.33 13.19
N THR A 139 -19.43 -6.34 13.72
CA THR A 139 -19.03 -5.14 12.99
C THR A 139 -17.51 -4.91 13.04
N ALA A 140 -17.01 -4.12 12.09
CA ALA A 140 -15.61 -3.72 12.04
C ALA A 140 -15.19 -2.91 13.28
N GLU A 141 -16.06 -2.04 13.77
CA GLU A 141 -15.83 -1.24 14.97
C GLU A 141 -15.70 -2.11 16.23
N GLU A 142 -16.60 -3.06 16.41
CA GLU A 142 -16.56 -3.98 17.55
C GLU A 142 -15.31 -4.86 17.53
N GLU A 143 -14.91 -5.36 16.35
CA GLU A 143 -13.72 -6.20 16.22
C GLU A 143 -12.42 -5.40 16.46
N TRP A 144 -12.39 -4.16 15.98
CA TRP A 144 -11.26 -3.25 16.24
C TRP A 144 -11.11 -2.93 17.73
N ASN A 145 -12.20 -2.64 18.41
CA ASN A 145 -12.21 -2.37 19.84
C ASN A 145 -11.85 -3.61 20.66
N ALA A 146 -12.36 -4.79 20.29
CA ALA A 146 -11.99 -6.06 20.94
C ALA A 146 -10.49 -6.35 20.84
N ARG A 147 -9.86 -6.05 19.69
CA ARG A 147 -8.39 -6.14 19.53
C ARG A 147 -7.65 -5.20 20.49
N ARG A 148 -8.11 -3.95 20.60
CA ARG A 148 -7.53 -2.95 21.52
C ARG A 148 -7.64 -3.41 22.96
N GLU A 149 -8.81 -3.83 23.40
CA GLU A 149 -9.05 -4.34 24.75
C GLU A 149 -8.15 -5.54 25.07
N ALA A 150 -8.11 -6.55 24.21
CA ALA A 150 -7.32 -7.76 24.40
C ALA A 150 -5.79 -7.50 24.53
N LEU A 151 -5.29 -6.42 23.94
CA LEU A 151 -3.87 -6.03 24.02
C LEU A 151 -3.59 -5.06 25.16
N GLN A 152 -4.54 -4.16 25.49
CA GLN A 152 -4.42 -3.24 26.62
C GLN A 152 -4.47 -3.96 27.97
N ASP A 153 -5.31 -4.98 28.12
CA ASP A 153 -5.41 -5.79 29.34
C ASP A 153 -4.10 -6.50 29.71
N LYS A 154 -3.20 -6.70 28.76
CA LYS A 154 -1.89 -7.31 29.03
C LYS A 154 -0.91 -6.39 29.76
N HIS A 155 -1.20 -5.10 29.87
CA HIS A 155 -0.37 -4.07 30.54
C HIS A 155 1.15 -4.14 30.24
N SER A 156 1.52 -4.81 29.15
CA SER A 156 2.92 -4.97 28.75
C SER A 156 3.31 -3.98 27.66
N LEU A 157 4.52 -3.47 27.72
CA LEU A 157 5.07 -2.61 26.68
C LEU A 157 5.04 -3.30 25.30
N ASP A 158 5.33 -4.60 25.27
CA ASP A 158 5.30 -5.40 24.05
C ASP A 158 3.90 -5.43 23.40
N ALA A 159 2.85 -5.60 24.19
CA ALA A 159 1.47 -5.58 23.72
C ALA A 159 1.08 -4.21 23.14
N GLN A 160 1.52 -3.11 23.77
CA GLN A 160 1.26 -1.76 23.30
C GLN A 160 1.99 -1.47 21.97
N ILE A 161 3.27 -1.83 21.88
CA ILE A 161 4.06 -1.70 20.65
C ILE A 161 3.43 -2.53 19.52
N LYS A 162 3.01 -3.76 19.80
CA LYS A 162 2.36 -4.64 18.84
C LYS A 162 1.03 -4.06 18.35
N LEU A 163 0.21 -3.49 19.23
CA LEU A 163 -1.05 -2.84 18.85
C LEU A 163 -0.80 -1.65 17.93
N ALA A 164 0.08 -0.73 18.32
CA ALA A 164 0.42 0.44 17.53
C ALA A 164 0.94 0.04 16.14
N TYR A 165 1.81 -0.97 16.08
CA TYR A 165 2.30 -1.54 14.84
C TYR A 165 1.17 -2.09 13.94
N GLN A 166 0.26 -2.87 14.51
CA GLN A 166 -0.82 -3.47 13.73
C GLN A 166 -1.78 -2.42 13.18
N GLU A 167 -2.17 -1.43 13.97
CA GLU A 167 -3.02 -0.34 13.53
C GLU A 167 -2.38 0.48 12.41
N GLU A 168 -1.07 0.75 12.51
CA GLU A 168 -0.34 1.48 11.47
C GLU A 168 -0.24 0.67 10.17
N GLN A 169 -0.07 -0.66 10.25
CA GLN A 169 -0.11 -1.51 9.07
C GLN A 169 -1.49 -1.49 8.38
N ASP A 170 -2.58 -1.51 9.14
CA ASP A 170 -3.93 -1.44 8.57
C ASP A 170 -4.16 -0.10 7.86
N ARG A 171 -3.72 1.02 8.43
CA ARG A 171 -3.77 2.35 7.78
C ARG A 171 -2.89 2.40 6.52
N ALA A 172 -1.68 1.85 6.59
CA ALA A 172 -0.77 1.78 5.45
C ALA A 172 -1.36 0.92 4.30
N ASN A 173 -2.03 -0.19 4.63
CA ASN A 173 -2.71 -1.02 3.64
C ASN A 173 -3.79 -0.24 2.89
N VAL A 174 -4.60 0.54 3.61
CA VAL A 174 -5.66 1.38 3.02
C VAL A 174 -5.10 2.48 2.14
N TRP A 175 -4.01 3.11 2.52
CA TRP A 175 -3.35 4.14 1.71
C TRP A 175 -2.90 3.62 0.35
N HIS A 176 -2.50 2.36 0.28
CA HIS A 176 -2.01 1.72 -0.93
C HIS A 176 -3.09 1.05 -1.81
N ILE A 177 -4.38 1.12 -1.43
CA ILE A 177 -5.48 0.55 -2.22
C ILE A 177 -5.50 1.15 -3.63
N ASP A 178 -5.50 2.47 -3.74
CA ASP A 178 -5.59 3.15 -5.04
C ASP A 178 -4.36 2.88 -5.91
N THR A 179 -3.17 2.81 -5.29
CA THR A 179 -1.94 2.43 -6.01
C THR A 179 -2.05 1.04 -6.61
N LYS A 180 -2.55 0.06 -5.86
CA LYS A 180 -2.74 -1.31 -6.37
C LYS A 180 -3.79 -1.37 -7.48
N LYS A 181 -4.91 -0.63 -7.33
CA LYS A 181 -5.94 -0.51 -8.37
C LYS A 181 -5.36 0.11 -9.64
N PHE A 182 -4.58 1.18 -9.52
CA PHE A 182 -3.93 1.83 -10.65
C PHE A 182 -2.95 0.89 -11.36
N LEU A 183 -2.07 0.21 -10.64
CA LEU A 183 -1.11 -0.75 -11.20
C LEU A 183 -1.78 -1.93 -11.90
N ALA A 184 -2.97 -2.31 -11.46
CA ALA A 184 -3.78 -3.36 -12.09
C ALA A 184 -4.63 -2.85 -13.28
N GLY A 185 -4.62 -1.54 -13.57
CA GLY A 185 -5.50 -0.90 -14.56
C GLY A 185 -6.96 -0.85 -14.13
N ALA A 186 -7.24 -1.07 -12.83
CA ALA A 186 -8.58 -1.00 -12.25
C ALA A 186 -8.97 0.40 -11.76
N MET A 187 -8.07 1.37 -11.89
CA MET A 187 -8.28 2.81 -11.65
C MET A 187 -7.66 3.60 -12.79
N GLY A 188 -8.39 4.60 -13.28
CA GLY A 188 -7.90 5.54 -14.29
C GLY A 188 -7.00 6.64 -13.71
N GLU A 189 -6.36 7.40 -14.60
CA GLU A 189 -5.53 8.56 -14.22
C GLU A 189 -6.35 9.68 -13.55
N ASP A 190 -7.65 9.70 -13.77
CA ASP A 190 -8.60 10.62 -13.14
C ASP A 190 -9.00 10.20 -11.71
N GLY A 191 -8.39 9.14 -11.19
CA GLY A 191 -8.67 8.59 -9.86
C GLY A 191 -9.99 7.82 -9.76
N LYS A 192 -10.68 7.56 -10.90
CA LYS A 192 -11.92 6.81 -10.89
C LYS A 192 -11.72 5.34 -11.16
N ASP A 193 -12.52 4.51 -10.48
CA ASP A 193 -12.51 3.06 -10.67
C ASP A 193 -12.99 2.69 -12.09
N ASN A 194 -12.20 1.87 -12.77
CA ASN A 194 -12.60 1.12 -13.94
C ASN A 194 -13.42 -0.11 -13.48
N LYS A 195 -14.74 -0.01 -13.54
CA LYS A 195 -15.65 -1.01 -12.97
C LYS A 195 -15.49 -2.40 -13.58
N GLU A 196 -15.25 -2.49 -14.90
CA GLU A 196 -15.08 -3.77 -15.58
C GLU A 196 -13.77 -4.43 -15.14
N ARG A 197 -12.68 -3.68 -15.17
CA ARG A 197 -11.38 -4.19 -14.73
C ARG A 197 -11.35 -4.52 -13.25
N LEU A 198 -12.02 -3.73 -12.42
CA LEU A 198 -12.15 -4.01 -10.99
C LEU A 198 -12.87 -5.35 -10.76
N LYS A 199 -13.95 -5.60 -11.50
CA LYS A 199 -14.66 -6.88 -11.44
C LYS A 199 -13.77 -8.06 -11.85
N GLU A 200 -13.03 -7.93 -12.94
CA GLU A 200 -12.06 -8.96 -13.38
C GLU A 200 -11.00 -9.24 -12.28
N MET A 201 -10.48 -8.19 -11.65
CA MET A 201 -9.49 -8.35 -10.57
C MET A 201 -10.07 -9.03 -9.34
N VAL A 202 -11.31 -8.71 -8.95
CA VAL A 202 -12.00 -9.40 -7.87
C VAL A 202 -12.20 -10.88 -8.20
N GLU A 203 -12.65 -11.22 -9.42
CA GLU A 203 -12.84 -12.62 -9.85
C GLU A 203 -11.51 -13.37 -9.91
N LEU A 204 -10.44 -12.73 -10.39
CA LEU A 204 -9.10 -13.29 -10.46
C LEU A 204 -8.58 -13.65 -9.06
N THR A 205 -8.62 -12.70 -8.14
CA THR A 205 -8.10 -12.86 -6.78
C THR A 205 -8.94 -13.88 -5.98
N GLN A 206 -10.25 -13.94 -6.19
CA GLN A 206 -11.13 -14.92 -5.52
C GLN A 206 -10.84 -16.36 -5.93
N ARG A 207 -10.57 -16.62 -7.20
CA ARG A 207 -10.22 -17.97 -7.68
C ARG A 207 -8.94 -18.47 -7.04
N ASP A 208 -7.97 -17.57 -6.87
CA ASP A 208 -6.66 -17.92 -6.32
C ASP A 208 -6.72 -18.03 -4.78
N ALA A 209 -7.59 -17.26 -4.10
CA ALA A 209 -7.76 -17.29 -2.66
C ALA A 209 -8.41 -18.59 -2.13
N HIS A 210 -9.33 -19.19 -2.87
CA HIS A 210 -9.93 -20.49 -2.49
C HIS A 210 -8.95 -21.66 -2.57
N THR A 211 -7.79 -21.47 -3.19
CA THR A 211 -6.69 -22.43 -3.22
C THR A 211 -5.65 -22.19 -2.13
N LEU A 212 -5.85 -21.22 -1.24
CA LEU A 212 -5.02 -20.93 -0.06
C LEU A 212 -5.06 -22.08 0.94
N ASN A 213 -4.67 -23.26 0.49
CA ASN A 213 -4.18 -24.29 1.35
C ASN A 213 -2.76 -23.89 1.73
N TYR A 214 -2.53 -23.43 2.96
CA TYR A 214 -1.23 -22.94 3.47
C TYR A 214 -0.05 -23.83 3.13
N SER A 215 -0.30 -25.09 2.75
CA SER A 215 0.71 -26.08 2.35
C SER A 215 0.97 -26.16 0.84
N LYS A 216 0.22 -25.48 -0.02
CA LYS A 216 0.30 -25.62 -1.49
C LYS A 216 0.47 -24.33 -2.27
N VAL A 217 0.71 -23.21 -1.62
CA VAL A 217 0.84 -21.88 -2.27
C VAL A 217 1.99 -21.83 -3.30
N CYS A 218 2.97 -22.72 -3.18
CA CYS A 218 4.09 -22.81 -4.12
C CYS A 218 3.70 -23.37 -5.50
N ASP A 219 2.55 -24.05 -5.63
CA ASP A 219 2.16 -24.76 -6.84
C ASP A 219 1.04 -24.04 -7.64
N VAL A 220 0.40 -23.03 -7.05
CA VAL A 220 -0.62 -22.26 -7.76
C VAL A 220 0.07 -21.20 -8.60
N VAL A 221 0.09 -21.40 -9.90
CA VAL A 221 0.44 -20.34 -10.87
C VAL A 221 -0.67 -19.30 -10.81
N SER A 222 -0.54 -18.40 -9.85
CA SER A 222 -1.30 -17.14 -9.86
C SER A 222 -1.03 -16.42 -11.18
N SER A 223 -1.97 -15.60 -11.66
CA SER A 223 -1.66 -14.77 -12.81
C SER A 223 -0.38 -13.97 -12.52
N THR A 224 0.47 -13.79 -13.51
CA THR A 224 1.72 -13.02 -13.36
C THR A 224 1.49 -11.66 -12.74
N LEU A 225 0.34 -11.03 -13.02
CA LEU A 225 -0.06 -9.75 -12.44
C LEU A 225 -0.32 -9.87 -10.93
N PHE A 226 -1.09 -10.87 -10.49
CA PHE A 226 -1.40 -11.07 -9.07
C PHE A 226 -0.14 -11.38 -8.26
N ASP A 227 0.74 -12.22 -8.78
CA ASP A 227 2.04 -12.53 -8.17
C ASP A 227 2.92 -11.27 -8.08
N ASN A 228 2.98 -10.46 -9.11
CA ASN A 228 3.73 -9.22 -9.10
C ASN A 228 3.15 -8.20 -8.10
N LEU A 229 1.84 -8.08 -8.01
CA LEU A 229 1.20 -7.22 -7.00
C LEU A 229 1.50 -7.71 -5.58
N SER A 230 1.53 -9.03 -5.34
CA SER A 230 1.90 -9.60 -4.04
C SER A 230 3.37 -9.33 -3.69
N LYS A 231 4.28 -9.40 -4.67
CA LYS A 231 5.68 -9.00 -4.49
C LYS A 231 5.80 -7.50 -4.16
N CYS A 232 5.06 -6.65 -4.87
CA CYS A 232 5.02 -5.21 -4.57
C CYS A 232 4.45 -4.94 -3.17
N GLU A 233 3.45 -5.72 -2.72
CA GLU A 233 2.92 -5.59 -1.37
C GLU A 233 3.97 -5.94 -0.33
N HIS A 234 4.72 -7.02 -0.52
CA HIS A 234 5.81 -7.38 0.38
C HIS A 234 6.88 -6.29 0.46
N LEU A 235 7.28 -5.71 -0.67
CA LEU A 235 8.23 -4.60 -0.70
C LEU A 235 7.69 -3.36 0.03
N ARG A 236 6.40 -3.03 -0.17
CA ARG A 236 5.73 -1.96 0.57
C ARG A 236 5.76 -2.21 2.07
N TRP A 237 5.44 -3.47 2.47
CA TRP A 237 5.44 -3.86 3.87
C TRP A 237 6.84 -3.75 4.47
N ASN A 238 7.89 -4.23 3.78
CA ASN A 238 9.29 -4.07 4.20
C ASN A 238 9.63 -2.60 4.42
N ALA A 239 9.33 -1.74 3.45
CA ALA A 239 9.59 -0.30 3.57
C ALA A 239 8.86 0.33 4.75
N CYS A 240 7.60 -0.05 5.01
CA CYS A 240 6.83 0.44 6.15
C CYS A 240 7.45 -0.02 7.49
N MET A 241 7.94 -1.25 7.56
CA MET A 241 8.63 -1.79 8.73
C MET A 241 9.95 -1.06 8.98
N GLU A 242 10.75 -0.87 7.96
CA GLU A 242 12.04 -0.16 8.04
C GLU A 242 11.86 1.29 8.45
N LEU A 243 10.84 1.99 7.93
CA LEU A 243 10.50 3.35 8.34
C LEU A 243 10.11 3.44 9.83
N GLN A 244 9.54 2.38 10.39
CA GLN A 244 9.25 2.28 11.82
C GLN A 244 10.48 1.85 12.64
N GLY A 245 11.62 1.62 12.00
CA GLY A 245 12.90 1.24 12.63
C GLY A 245 13.05 -0.24 12.87
N PHE A 246 12.24 -1.09 12.24
CA PHE A 246 12.45 -2.54 12.28
C PHE A 246 13.62 -2.95 11.38
N VAL A 247 14.28 -4.02 11.80
CA VAL A 247 15.38 -4.64 11.04
C VAL A 247 15.14 -6.14 10.90
N THR A 248 15.75 -6.72 9.86
CA THR A 248 15.72 -8.19 9.69
C THR A 248 16.44 -8.92 10.82
N CYS A 249 16.04 -10.16 11.08
CA CYS A 249 16.72 -11.06 12.04
C CYS A 249 16.59 -12.53 11.58
N ASP A 250 17.48 -13.37 12.09
CA ASP A 250 17.45 -14.83 11.81
C ASP A 250 16.60 -15.63 12.81
N GLY A 251 16.08 -14.98 13.86
CA GLY A 251 15.29 -15.61 14.93
C GLY A 251 13.81 -15.25 14.87
N ASP A 252 13.15 -15.45 16.01
CA ASP A 252 11.76 -15.04 16.17
C ASP A 252 11.63 -13.51 16.15
N LYS A 253 10.43 -13.05 15.75
CA LYS A 253 10.11 -11.63 15.77
C LYS A 253 10.08 -11.08 17.20
N ASP A 254 10.70 -9.91 17.36
CA ASP A 254 10.76 -9.18 18.64
C ASP A 254 10.31 -7.74 18.40
N PHE A 255 9.12 -7.41 18.87
CA PHE A 255 8.55 -6.06 18.68
C PHE A 255 9.25 -5.00 19.53
N GLN A 256 9.76 -5.34 20.72
CA GLN A 256 10.49 -4.39 21.58
C GLN A 256 11.83 -4.00 20.94
N GLN A 257 12.55 -4.98 20.40
CA GLN A 257 13.81 -4.74 19.72
C GLN A 257 13.64 -4.37 18.24
N LYS A 258 12.40 -4.27 17.78
CA LYS A 258 12.05 -3.96 16.38
C LYS A 258 12.74 -4.91 15.38
N LYS A 259 12.62 -6.22 15.63
CA LYS A 259 13.19 -7.27 14.79
C LYS A 259 12.10 -8.12 14.16
N HIS A 260 12.22 -8.39 12.86
CA HIS A 260 11.28 -9.24 12.15
C HIS A 260 11.95 -10.03 11.02
N LYS A 261 11.84 -11.37 11.07
CA LYS A 261 12.52 -12.28 10.15
C LYS A 261 12.08 -12.19 8.69
N CYS A 262 10.87 -11.67 8.44
CA CYS A 262 10.33 -11.54 7.07
C CYS A 262 10.69 -10.21 6.39
N ILE A 263 11.50 -9.34 7.02
CA ILE A 263 12.04 -8.14 6.34
C ILE A 263 13.20 -8.60 5.46
N VAL A 264 12.87 -9.18 4.32
CA VAL A 264 13.81 -9.79 3.38
C VAL A 264 13.27 -9.64 1.96
N ASP A 265 14.14 -9.84 0.96
CA ASP A 265 13.72 -9.85 -0.44
C ASP A 265 12.73 -10.98 -0.74
N ASN A 266 11.90 -10.79 -1.78
CA ASN A 266 10.88 -11.77 -2.17
C ASN A 266 11.41 -13.17 -2.43
N ASP A 267 12.61 -13.30 -3.01
CA ASP A 267 13.22 -14.61 -3.27
C ASP A 267 13.60 -15.33 -1.97
N ILE A 268 14.10 -14.59 -1.00
CA ILE A 268 14.41 -15.11 0.33
C ILE A 268 13.10 -15.45 1.06
N LEU A 269 12.07 -14.59 0.98
CA LEU A 269 10.77 -14.86 1.58
C LEU A 269 10.19 -16.18 1.06
N ARG A 270 10.16 -16.36 -0.26
CA ARG A 270 9.61 -17.54 -0.93
C ARG A 270 10.35 -18.82 -0.60
N SER A 271 11.67 -18.73 -0.40
CA SER A 271 12.51 -19.89 -0.09
C SER A 271 12.50 -20.28 1.39
N LYS A 272 12.46 -19.29 2.29
CA LYS A 272 12.59 -19.53 3.74
C LYS A 272 11.26 -19.46 4.50
N TYR A 273 10.30 -18.64 4.04
CA TYR A 273 9.06 -18.33 4.75
C TYR A 273 7.84 -18.36 3.82
N PRO A 274 7.67 -19.41 2.99
CA PRO A 274 6.58 -19.46 1.98
C PRO A 274 5.19 -19.37 2.60
N GLU A 275 5.04 -19.77 3.87
CA GLU A 275 3.80 -19.69 4.63
C GLU A 275 3.30 -18.26 4.87
N THR A 276 4.14 -17.26 4.61
CA THR A 276 3.78 -15.85 4.79
C THR A 276 3.25 -15.18 3.52
N ILE A 277 3.48 -15.76 2.35
CA ILE A 277 3.02 -15.22 1.06
C ILE A 277 1.50 -15.00 1.02
N PRO A 278 0.66 -15.91 1.58
CA PRO A 278 -0.79 -15.70 1.64
C PRO A 278 -1.24 -14.40 2.32
N TYR A 279 -0.44 -13.86 3.24
CA TYR A 279 -0.76 -12.58 3.88
C TYR A 279 -0.69 -11.43 2.87
N ASP A 280 0.37 -11.35 2.07
CA ASP A 280 0.54 -10.34 1.03
C ASP A 280 -0.56 -10.47 -0.04
N GLN A 281 -0.88 -11.71 -0.43
CA GLN A 281 -1.95 -12.01 -1.38
C GLN A 281 -3.32 -11.57 -0.86
N CYS A 282 -3.63 -11.80 0.41
CA CYS A 282 -4.86 -11.35 1.05
C CYS A 282 -4.99 -9.82 1.02
N VAL A 283 -3.91 -9.10 1.32
CA VAL A 283 -3.87 -7.64 1.27
C VAL A 283 -4.13 -7.12 -0.15
N VAL A 284 -3.58 -7.78 -1.17
CA VAL A 284 -3.83 -7.45 -2.58
C VAL A 284 -5.30 -7.69 -2.94
N GLU A 285 -5.87 -8.84 -2.59
CA GLU A 285 -7.27 -9.17 -2.82
C GLU A 285 -8.22 -8.13 -2.22
N LEU A 286 -8.01 -7.76 -0.96
CA LEU A 286 -8.81 -6.76 -0.26
C LEU A 286 -8.76 -5.40 -0.93
N SER A 287 -7.65 -5.04 -1.55
CA SER A 287 -7.52 -3.76 -2.25
C SER A 287 -8.48 -3.61 -3.43
N PHE A 288 -8.96 -4.71 -4.02
CA PHE A 288 -9.97 -4.69 -5.08
C PHE A 288 -11.41 -4.82 -4.57
N ARG A 289 -11.61 -5.39 -3.39
CA ARG A 289 -12.94 -5.61 -2.80
C ARG A 289 -13.46 -4.40 -2.02
N LEU A 290 -12.59 -3.69 -1.34
CA LEU A 290 -12.99 -2.54 -0.53
C LEU A 290 -13.32 -1.33 -1.43
N LYS A 291 -14.48 -0.74 -1.16
CA LYS A 291 -14.92 0.50 -1.80
C LYS A 291 -14.57 1.66 -0.88
N LYS A 292 -13.88 2.65 -1.42
CA LYS A 292 -13.87 3.98 -0.80
C LYS A 292 -15.24 4.61 -1.10
N ASN A 293 -16.07 4.75 -0.06
CA ASN A 293 -17.35 5.44 -0.16
C ASN A 293 -17.12 6.95 -0.31
#